data_374b5c5c57e4ec2f79fafaeef014286e
#
_entry.id   374b5c5c57e4ec2f79fafaeef014286e
#
_cell.length_a   1.000
_cell.length_b   1.000
_cell.length_c   1.000
_cell.angle_alpha   90.00
_cell.angle_beta   90.00
_cell.angle_gamma   90.00
#
_symmetry.space_group_name_H-M   'P 1'
#
loop_
_entity.id
_entity.type
_entity.pdbx_description
1 polymer ?
#
loop_
_entity_poly.entity_id
_entity_poly.type
_entity_poly.pdbx_seq_one_letter_code
_entity_poly.pdbx_strand_id
1 'polypeptide(L)'
;MRQIFLVLAIASLAAWPVFAAVPAPKVVSISTLAELQTPLPYPYDEHADADVTVNAAFARARAEHKRVLIDLGGNWCADCRILAAVMELPEVKAFVDAHYVVAVVDVGRFTRNLQIPARFGITQRLEGVPSILIADPDGTLIDRGHVSALADARSMTPQALADWLAQWAK
;
A
#
# COMPACT_ATOMS: atom_id res chain seq x y z
N MET A 1 -28.75 -5.33 -63.94
CA MET A 1 -27.40 -5.47 -63.29
C MET A 1 -27.47 -4.86 -61.88
N ARG A 2 -27.48 -5.70 -60.81
CA ARG A 2 -27.50 -5.26 -59.40
C ARG A 2 -26.08 -5.35 -58.87
N GLN A 3 -25.45 -4.22 -58.59
CA GLN A 3 -24.16 -4.18 -57.95
C GLN A 3 -24.36 -4.40 -56.45
N ILE A 4 -23.76 -5.46 -55.91
CA ILE A 4 -23.70 -5.78 -54.48
C ILE A 4 -22.44 -5.10 -53.93
N PHE A 5 -22.63 -4.06 -53.13
CA PHE A 5 -21.53 -3.46 -52.36
C PHE A 5 -21.25 -4.31 -51.11
N LEU A 6 -20.10 -4.96 -51.12
CA LEU A 6 -19.58 -5.70 -49.96
C LEU A 6 -18.95 -4.70 -48.98
N VAL A 7 -19.62 -4.44 -47.87
CA VAL A 7 -19.07 -3.60 -46.77
C VAL A 7 -18.17 -4.47 -45.93
N LEU A 8 -16.85 -4.30 -46.05
CA LEU A 8 -15.88 -4.91 -45.11
C LEU A 8 -15.94 -4.15 -43.78
N ALA A 9 -16.46 -4.79 -42.74
CA ALA A 9 -16.36 -4.30 -41.36
C ALA A 9 -14.96 -4.62 -40.83
N ILE A 10 -14.11 -3.60 -40.67
CA ILE A 10 -12.81 -3.71 -40.02
C ILE A 10 -13.05 -3.67 -38.49
N ALA A 11 -12.98 -4.83 -37.84
CA ALA A 11 -13.03 -4.94 -36.39
C ALA A 11 -11.68 -4.45 -35.82
N SER A 12 -11.64 -3.23 -35.29
CA SER A 12 -10.50 -2.72 -34.55
C SER A 12 -10.41 -3.43 -33.20
N LEU A 13 -9.46 -4.36 -33.04
CA LEU A 13 -9.09 -4.94 -31.77
C LEU A 13 -8.39 -3.85 -30.97
N ALA A 14 -9.10 -3.24 -30.01
CA ALA A 14 -8.52 -2.36 -29.02
C ALA A 14 -7.61 -3.19 -28.12
N ALA A 15 -6.29 -3.06 -28.29
CA ALA A 15 -5.33 -3.64 -27.37
C ALA A 15 -5.41 -2.87 -26.04
N TRP A 16 -5.89 -3.51 -25.02
CA TRP A 16 -5.87 -2.96 -23.66
C TRP A 16 -4.42 -3.00 -23.18
N PRO A 17 -3.90 -1.92 -22.56
CA PRO A 17 -2.54 -1.93 -22.02
C PRO A 17 -2.47 -2.98 -20.91
N VAL A 18 -1.68 -4.03 -21.13
CA VAL A 18 -1.29 -4.95 -20.07
C VAL A 18 -0.24 -4.22 -19.25
N PHE A 19 -0.61 -3.71 -18.10
CA PHE A 19 0.36 -3.21 -17.14
C PHE A 19 1.15 -4.42 -16.63
N ALA A 20 2.43 -4.49 -16.96
CA ALA A 20 3.31 -5.50 -16.40
C ALA A 20 3.38 -5.33 -14.87
N ALA A 21 3.20 -6.42 -14.14
CA ALA A 21 3.35 -6.41 -12.69
C ALA A 21 4.78 -5.95 -12.33
N VAL A 22 4.88 -5.07 -11.34
CA VAL A 22 6.18 -4.62 -10.84
C VAL A 22 6.81 -5.79 -10.06
N PRO A 23 8.04 -6.21 -10.39
CA PRO A 23 8.68 -7.32 -9.66
C PRO A 23 8.98 -6.90 -8.22
N ALA A 24 8.73 -7.81 -7.28
CA ALA A 24 9.03 -7.59 -5.87
C ALA A 24 10.54 -7.46 -5.64
N PRO A 25 10.97 -6.63 -4.69
CA PRO A 25 12.36 -6.59 -4.29
C PRO A 25 12.75 -7.93 -3.65
N LYS A 26 13.92 -8.44 -4.01
CA LYS A 26 14.44 -9.64 -3.35
C LYS A 26 15.03 -9.25 -2.00
N VAL A 27 14.43 -9.73 -0.91
CA VAL A 27 14.95 -9.51 0.44
C VAL A 27 16.17 -10.39 0.64
N VAL A 28 17.32 -9.75 0.89
CA VAL A 28 18.63 -10.41 1.04
C VAL A 28 19.34 -10.02 2.33
N SER A 29 18.93 -8.92 2.97
CA SER A 29 19.55 -8.43 4.20
C SER A 29 19.23 -9.27 5.42
N ILE A 30 18.08 -9.96 5.42
CA ILE A 30 17.65 -10.89 6.48
C ILE A 30 16.92 -12.08 5.86
N SER A 31 16.95 -13.22 6.54
CA SER A 31 16.21 -14.43 6.16
C SER A 31 14.92 -14.61 6.97
N THR A 32 14.92 -14.16 8.20
CA THR A 32 13.79 -14.27 9.14
C THR A 32 13.54 -12.96 9.88
N LEU A 33 12.32 -12.77 10.39
CA LEU A 33 11.97 -11.60 11.19
C LEU A 33 12.75 -11.52 12.52
N ALA A 34 13.31 -12.63 13.00
CA ALA A 34 14.14 -12.64 14.21
C ALA A 34 15.47 -11.88 14.04
N GLU A 35 15.89 -11.65 12.79
CA GLU A 35 17.11 -10.92 12.44
C GLU A 35 16.88 -9.39 12.34
N LEU A 36 15.64 -8.94 12.49
CA LEU A 36 15.35 -7.50 12.53
C LEU A 36 16.09 -6.82 13.69
N GLN A 37 16.58 -5.62 13.43
CA GLN A 37 17.24 -4.82 14.45
C GLN A 37 16.29 -4.48 15.60
N THR A 38 16.79 -4.57 16.82
CA THR A 38 16.04 -4.19 18.03
C THR A 38 16.68 -3.00 18.72
N PRO A 39 15.89 -2.10 19.34
CA PRO A 39 14.42 -2.13 19.41
C PRO A 39 13.75 -1.88 18.06
N LEU A 40 12.61 -2.55 17.78
CA LEU A 40 11.81 -2.26 16.60
C LEU A 40 11.37 -0.78 16.57
N PRO A 41 11.20 -0.17 15.39
CA PRO A 41 10.83 1.24 15.27
C PRO A 41 9.49 1.57 15.94
N TYR A 42 9.28 2.86 16.20
CA TYR A 42 8.02 3.44 16.69
C TYR A 42 7.54 4.48 15.65
N PRO A 43 7.00 4.05 14.50
CA PRO A 43 6.77 4.93 13.36
C PRO A 43 5.56 5.85 13.50
N TYR A 44 4.66 5.58 14.45
CA TYR A 44 3.39 6.31 14.56
C TYR A 44 3.55 7.52 15.47
N ASP A 45 3.42 8.73 14.91
CA ASP A 45 3.34 9.97 15.68
C ASP A 45 1.90 10.14 16.21
N GLU A 46 1.72 9.95 17.50
CA GLU A 46 0.41 10.06 18.18
C GLU A 46 -0.14 11.49 18.22
N HIS A 47 0.69 12.50 17.90
CA HIS A 47 0.33 13.93 17.90
C HIS A 47 0.14 14.51 16.49
N ALA A 48 0.50 13.76 15.45
CA ALA A 48 0.35 14.21 14.08
C ALA A 48 -1.13 14.39 13.70
N ASP A 49 -1.41 15.44 12.94
CA ASP A 49 -2.70 15.60 12.28
C ASP A 49 -2.78 14.63 11.10
N ALA A 50 -3.62 13.60 11.22
CA ALA A 50 -3.77 12.56 10.23
C ALA A 50 -4.32 13.11 8.89
N ASP A 51 -5.20 14.08 8.92
CA ASP A 51 -5.77 14.71 7.72
C ASP A 51 -4.69 15.48 6.97
N VAL A 52 -3.86 16.24 7.68
CA VAL A 52 -2.72 16.95 7.09
C VAL A 52 -1.72 15.96 6.50
N THR A 53 -1.36 14.92 7.25
CA THR A 53 -0.40 13.88 6.83
C THR A 53 -0.86 13.19 5.53
N VAL A 54 -2.10 12.72 5.50
CA VAL A 54 -2.65 11.99 4.34
C VAL A 54 -2.83 12.92 3.14
N ASN A 55 -3.30 14.15 3.35
CA ASN A 55 -3.46 15.12 2.26
C ASN A 55 -2.11 15.51 1.64
N ALA A 56 -1.07 15.68 2.46
CA ALA A 56 0.29 15.93 1.98
C ALA A 56 0.84 14.74 1.17
N ALA A 57 0.58 13.50 1.61
CA ALA A 57 0.97 12.29 0.89
C ALA A 57 0.30 12.24 -0.49
N PHE A 58 -1.00 12.53 -0.59
CA PHE A 58 -1.69 12.59 -1.88
C PHE A 58 -1.16 13.69 -2.79
N ALA A 59 -0.86 14.87 -2.25
CA ALA A 59 -0.28 15.96 -3.03
C ALA A 59 1.09 15.56 -3.62
N ARG A 60 1.93 14.93 -2.79
CA ARG A 60 3.24 14.45 -3.20
C ARG A 60 3.15 13.30 -4.21
N ALA A 61 2.23 12.35 -3.98
CA ALA A 61 2.01 11.22 -4.88
C ALA A 61 1.57 11.65 -6.29
N ARG A 62 0.76 12.71 -6.40
CA ARG A 62 0.40 13.32 -7.68
C ARG A 62 1.62 13.89 -8.41
N ALA A 63 2.48 14.61 -7.68
CA ALA A 63 3.68 15.22 -8.25
C ALA A 63 4.73 14.18 -8.67
N GLU A 64 4.84 13.08 -7.91
CA GLU A 64 5.82 12.02 -8.14
C GLU A 64 5.28 10.85 -9.00
N HIS A 65 4.00 10.89 -9.39
CA HIS A 65 3.31 9.81 -10.13
C HIS A 65 3.34 8.45 -9.42
N LYS A 66 3.35 8.44 -8.07
CA LYS A 66 3.38 7.26 -7.22
C LYS A 66 2.00 6.96 -6.65
N ARG A 67 1.82 5.75 -6.10
CA ARG A 67 0.68 5.43 -5.24
C ARG A 67 0.87 5.98 -3.84
N VAL A 68 -0.24 6.14 -3.10
CA VAL A 68 -0.21 6.42 -1.67
C VAL A 68 -0.37 5.11 -0.93
N LEU A 69 0.52 4.86 0.04
CA LEU A 69 0.42 3.80 1.02
C LEU A 69 0.10 4.45 2.36
N ILE A 70 -1.13 4.22 2.86
CA ILE A 70 -1.54 4.71 4.18
C ILE A 70 -1.45 3.54 5.14
N ASP A 71 -0.55 3.64 6.11
CA ASP A 71 -0.34 2.65 7.16
C ASP A 71 -1.09 3.08 8.43
N LEU A 72 -2.20 2.39 8.69
CA LEU A 72 -3.04 2.61 9.87
C LEU A 72 -2.64 1.64 10.97
N GLY A 73 -2.15 2.15 12.09
CA GLY A 73 -1.70 1.29 13.17
C GLY A 73 -1.42 2.05 14.47
N GLY A 74 -0.41 1.60 15.22
CA GLY A 74 0.03 2.26 16.45
C GLY A 74 1.25 1.59 17.06
N ASN A 75 2.02 2.34 17.82
CA ASN A 75 3.27 1.88 18.43
C ASN A 75 3.12 0.74 19.46
N TRP A 76 1.90 0.51 19.94
CA TRP A 76 1.56 -0.61 20.82
C TRP A 76 1.45 -1.95 20.08
N CYS A 77 1.31 -1.93 18.75
CA CYS A 77 1.09 -3.10 17.90
C CYS A 77 2.44 -3.67 17.43
N ALA A 78 2.73 -4.90 17.82
CA ALA A 78 3.98 -5.54 17.41
C ALA A 78 4.07 -5.78 15.90
N ASP A 79 2.96 -6.18 15.25
CA ASP A 79 2.92 -6.40 13.80
C ASP A 79 3.16 -5.12 13.01
N CYS A 80 2.62 -4.01 13.49
CA CYS A 80 2.84 -2.69 12.90
C CYS A 80 4.32 -2.31 12.92
N ARG A 81 4.99 -2.57 14.06
CA ARG A 81 6.42 -2.28 14.23
C ARG A 81 7.31 -3.25 13.44
N ILE A 82 6.88 -4.49 13.26
CA ILE A 82 7.54 -5.47 12.39
C ILE A 82 7.45 -5.02 10.94
N LEU A 83 6.25 -4.66 10.46
CA LEU A 83 6.07 -4.15 9.10
C LEU A 83 6.94 -2.91 8.85
N ALA A 84 6.95 -1.96 9.78
CA ALA A 84 7.79 -0.78 9.68
C ALA A 84 9.27 -1.13 9.59
N ALA A 85 9.76 -2.09 10.41
CA ALA A 85 11.14 -2.53 10.36
C ALA A 85 11.50 -3.22 9.04
N VAL A 86 10.58 -4.02 8.48
CA VAL A 86 10.78 -4.64 7.15
C VAL A 86 10.80 -3.58 6.05
N MET A 87 9.94 -2.56 6.12
CA MET A 87 9.94 -1.44 5.16
C MET A 87 11.23 -0.59 5.21
N GLU A 88 11.98 -0.63 6.31
CA GLU A 88 13.30 0.03 6.45
C GLU A 88 14.47 -0.86 5.98
N LEU A 89 14.28 -2.13 5.62
CA LEU A 89 15.33 -2.93 5.00
C LEU A 89 15.77 -2.28 3.68
N PRO A 90 17.07 -2.18 3.37
CA PRO A 90 17.57 -1.38 2.25
C PRO A 90 16.87 -1.66 0.93
N GLU A 91 16.68 -2.92 0.58
CA GLU A 91 16.03 -3.35 -0.66
C GLU A 91 14.52 -3.08 -0.67
N VAL A 92 13.84 -3.24 0.47
CA VAL A 92 12.41 -2.97 0.60
C VAL A 92 12.17 -1.46 0.63
N LYS A 93 13.00 -0.72 1.36
CA LYS A 93 12.93 0.74 1.42
C LYS A 93 13.10 1.36 0.04
N ALA A 94 14.11 0.92 -0.70
CA ALA A 94 14.34 1.41 -2.06
C ALA A 94 13.12 1.16 -2.97
N PHE A 95 12.47 0.01 -2.83
CA PHE A 95 11.26 -0.33 -3.55
C PHE A 95 10.08 0.57 -3.13
N VAL A 96 9.84 0.69 -1.82
CA VAL A 96 8.77 1.54 -1.27
C VAL A 96 8.96 2.98 -1.72
N ASP A 97 10.16 3.52 -1.59
CA ASP A 97 10.48 4.90 -2.01
C ASP A 97 10.29 5.12 -3.53
N ALA A 98 10.52 4.08 -4.35
CA ALA A 98 10.32 4.18 -5.79
C ALA A 98 8.83 4.22 -6.20
N HIS A 99 7.96 3.50 -5.51
CA HIS A 99 6.59 3.24 -5.94
C HIS A 99 5.51 3.93 -5.10
N TYR A 100 5.83 4.32 -3.86
CA TYR A 100 4.86 4.84 -2.91
C TYR A 100 5.26 6.17 -2.30
N VAL A 101 4.26 6.94 -1.91
CA VAL A 101 4.36 7.95 -0.87
C VAL A 101 3.66 7.38 0.36
N VAL A 102 4.42 7.18 1.43
CA VAL A 102 3.90 6.58 2.66
C VAL A 102 3.31 7.66 3.56
N ALA A 103 2.13 7.40 4.12
CA ALA A 103 1.49 8.15 5.19
C ALA A 103 1.23 7.21 6.37
N VAL A 104 1.90 7.44 7.49
CA VAL A 104 1.72 6.66 8.71
C VAL A 104 0.71 7.38 9.60
N VAL A 105 -0.33 6.67 10.05
CA VAL A 105 -1.44 7.22 10.81
C VAL A 105 -1.68 6.39 12.08
N ASP A 106 -1.52 7.02 13.24
CA ASP A 106 -1.90 6.41 14.51
C ASP A 106 -3.42 6.32 14.63
N VAL A 107 -3.95 5.11 14.80
CA VAL A 107 -5.38 4.89 15.04
C VAL A 107 -5.70 4.63 16.51
N GLY A 108 -4.74 4.87 17.41
CA GLY A 108 -4.84 4.53 18.81
C GLY A 108 -5.14 3.04 18.97
N ARG A 109 -6.04 2.70 19.89
CA ARG A 109 -6.61 1.34 19.97
C ARG A 109 -7.95 1.28 19.24
N PHE A 110 -7.97 1.68 17.96
CA PHE A 110 -9.17 1.84 17.10
C PHE A 110 -10.11 2.93 17.64
N THR A 111 -9.58 4.02 18.15
CA THR A 111 -10.33 5.09 18.83
C THR A 111 -10.08 6.48 18.27
N ARG A 112 -9.11 6.64 17.35
CA ARG A 112 -8.76 7.94 16.75
C ARG A 112 -8.49 7.80 15.26
N ASN A 113 -8.54 8.92 14.55
CA ASN A 113 -8.22 9.03 13.12
C ASN A 113 -9.02 8.09 12.20
N LEU A 114 -10.20 7.61 12.66
CA LEU A 114 -11.06 6.69 11.89
C LEU A 114 -11.74 7.37 10.71
N GLN A 115 -11.71 8.71 10.64
CA GLN A 115 -12.13 9.46 9.45
C GLN A 115 -11.24 9.16 8.23
N ILE A 116 -9.98 8.73 8.43
CA ILE A 116 -9.09 8.39 7.31
C ILE A 116 -9.58 7.15 6.55
N PRO A 117 -9.77 5.96 7.17
CA PRO A 117 -10.35 4.83 6.45
C PRO A 117 -11.78 5.11 5.96
N ALA A 118 -12.56 5.94 6.65
CA ALA A 118 -13.91 6.32 6.22
C ALA A 118 -13.94 7.05 4.86
N ARG A 119 -12.89 7.81 4.49
CA ARG A 119 -12.74 8.43 3.17
C ARG A 119 -12.78 7.41 2.02
N PHE A 120 -12.40 6.16 2.31
CA PHE A 120 -12.35 5.05 1.34
C PHE A 120 -13.53 4.09 1.49
N GLY A 121 -14.58 4.49 2.23
CA GLY A 121 -15.79 3.71 2.46
C GLY A 121 -15.65 2.65 3.55
N ILE A 122 -14.55 2.64 4.32
CA ILE A 122 -14.33 1.72 5.44
C ILE A 122 -14.85 2.41 6.71
N THR A 123 -16.14 2.24 6.99
CA THR A 123 -16.83 2.83 8.14
C THR A 123 -16.99 1.86 9.31
N GLN A 124 -16.73 0.58 9.07
CA GLN A 124 -16.68 -0.46 10.10
C GLN A 124 -15.38 -0.34 10.89
N ARG A 125 -15.36 -0.95 12.08
CA ARG A 125 -14.10 -1.11 12.80
C ARG A 125 -13.10 -1.90 11.96
N LEU A 126 -11.86 -1.44 11.91
CA LEU A 126 -10.77 -2.19 11.26
C LEU A 126 -10.64 -3.57 11.89
N GLU A 127 -10.50 -4.60 11.06
CA GLU A 127 -10.41 -6.00 11.50
C GLU A 127 -9.12 -6.28 12.29
N GLY A 128 -8.05 -5.54 12.00
CA GLY A 128 -6.76 -5.62 12.66
C GLY A 128 -5.85 -4.47 12.28
N VAL A 129 -4.66 -4.44 12.84
CA VAL A 129 -3.58 -3.51 12.46
C VAL A 129 -2.23 -4.24 12.42
N PRO A 130 -1.32 -3.86 11.49
CA PRO A 130 -1.47 -2.76 10.55
C PRO A 130 -2.58 -3.02 9.55
N SER A 131 -3.38 -1.98 9.26
CA SER A 131 -4.29 -1.94 8.13
C SER A 131 -3.68 -1.02 7.07
N ILE A 132 -3.46 -1.55 5.88
CA ILE A 132 -2.83 -0.81 4.80
C ILE A 132 -3.88 -0.43 3.77
N LEU A 133 -3.89 0.84 3.36
CA LEU A 133 -4.70 1.34 2.26
C LEU A 133 -3.77 1.75 1.14
N ILE A 134 -3.90 1.12 -0.01
CA ILE A 134 -3.17 1.52 -1.21
C ILE A 134 -4.13 2.26 -2.14
N ALA A 135 -3.80 3.49 -2.46
CA ALA A 135 -4.64 4.32 -3.32
C ALA A 135 -3.84 4.92 -4.49
N ASP A 136 -4.51 5.06 -5.63
CA ASP A 136 -3.99 5.90 -6.70
C ASP A 136 -4.05 7.39 -6.30
N PRO A 137 -3.27 8.27 -6.94
CA PRO A 137 -3.20 9.70 -6.58
C PRO A 137 -4.53 10.45 -6.68
N ASP A 138 -5.51 9.90 -7.39
CA ASP A 138 -6.88 10.44 -7.49
C ASP A 138 -7.76 10.06 -6.29
N GLY A 139 -7.28 9.21 -5.38
CA GLY A 139 -8.00 8.73 -4.21
C GLY A 139 -8.72 7.39 -4.41
N THR A 140 -8.58 6.75 -5.56
CA THR A 140 -9.16 5.42 -5.79
C THR A 140 -8.44 4.37 -4.98
N LEU A 141 -9.15 3.67 -4.09
CA LEU A 141 -8.60 2.55 -3.32
C LEU A 141 -8.38 1.33 -4.22
N ILE A 142 -7.13 0.81 -4.25
CA ILE A 142 -6.70 -0.27 -5.14
C ILE A 142 -6.77 -1.65 -4.48
N ASP A 143 -6.43 -1.74 -3.20
CA ASP A 143 -6.32 -2.98 -2.43
C ASP A 143 -7.62 -3.39 -1.72
N ARG A 144 -8.79 -3.08 -2.32
CA ARG A 144 -10.10 -3.42 -1.75
C ARG A 144 -10.18 -4.90 -1.37
N GLY A 145 -10.61 -5.15 -0.13
CA GLY A 145 -10.71 -6.50 0.42
C GLY A 145 -9.40 -7.06 0.98
N HIS A 146 -8.30 -6.32 0.92
CA HIS A 146 -6.98 -6.74 1.41
C HIS A 146 -6.39 -5.82 2.50
N VAL A 147 -7.17 -4.86 2.97
CA VAL A 147 -6.75 -3.82 3.92
C VAL A 147 -6.12 -4.38 5.19
N SER A 148 -6.64 -5.49 5.72
CA SER A 148 -6.13 -6.12 6.94
C SER A 148 -5.19 -7.31 6.67
N ALA A 149 -4.72 -7.49 5.43
CA ALA A 149 -3.91 -8.65 5.04
C ALA A 149 -2.58 -8.74 5.81
N LEU A 150 -2.05 -7.61 6.28
CA LEU A 150 -0.81 -7.55 7.04
C LEU A 150 -1.02 -7.47 8.57
N ALA A 151 -2.24 -7.63 9.06
CA ALA A 151 -2.54 -7.55 10.50
C ALA A 151 -1.89 -8.65 11.36
N ASP A 152 -1.34 -9.69 10.72
CA ASP A 152 -0.53 -10.75 11.34
C ASP A 152 0.86 -10.83 10.67
N ALA A 153 1.52 -9.69 10.52
CA ALA A 153 2.83 -9.57 9.86
C ALA A 153 3.90 -10.49 10.49
N ARG A 154 3.79 -10.75 11.80
CA ARG A 154 4.72 -11.64 12.53
C ARG A 154 4.73 -13.08 12.03
N SER A 155 3.64 -13.54 11.42
CA SER A 155 3.50 -14.90 10.88
C SER A 155 3.98 -15.00 9.43
N MET A 156 4.38 -13.88 8.82
CA MET A 156 4.86 -13.83 7.45
C MET A 156 6.40 -13.89 7.43
N THR A 157 6.96 -14.20 6.25
CA THR A 157 8.40 -14.03 6.02
C THR A 157 8.69 -12.59 5.56
N PRO A 158 9.95 -12.09 5.72
CA PRO A 158 10.32 -10.77 5.17
C PRO A 158 10.03 -10.67 3.66
N GLN A 159 10.27 -11.75 2.90
CA GLN A 159 9.98 -11.78 1.46
C GLN A 159 8.47 -11.70 1.20
N ALA A 160 7.63 -12.41 1.96
CA ALA A 160 6.18 -12.36 1.76
C ALA A 160 5.59 -10.96 2.03
N LEU A 161 6.15 -10.21 2.99
CA LEU A 161 5.80 -8.81 3.22
C LEU A 161 6.20 -7.92 2.03
N ALA A 162 7.39 -8.13 1.48
CA ALA A 162 7.86 -7.42 0.30
C ALA A 162 7.04 -7.76 -0.97
N ASP A 163 6.69 -9.03 -1.15
CA ASP A 163 5.83 -9.49 -2.25
C ASP A 163 4.44 -8.85 -2.19
N TRP A 164 3.87 -8.76 -0.98
CA TRP A 164 2.58 -8.09 -0.79
C TRP A 164 2.65 -6.61 -1.18
N LEU A 165 3.69 -5.90 -0.78
CA LEU A 165 3.88 -4.50 -1.17
C LEU A 165 4.02 -4.36 -2.69
N ALA A 166 4.71 -5.29 -3.35
CA ALA A 166 4.92 -5.25 -4.79
C ALA A 166 3.65 -5.55 -5.59
N GLN A 167 2.74 -6.35 -5.06
CA GLN A 167 1.47 -6.68 -5.70
C GLN A 167 0.66 -5.42 -6.07
N TRP A 168 0.79 -4.36 -5.27
CA TRP A 168 0.05 -3.12 -5.41
C TRP A 168 0.87 -1.98 -6.01
N ALA A 169 2.12 -2.21 -6.42
CA ALA A 169 2.98 -1.20 -7.03
C ALA A 169 2.61 -0.91 -8.50
N LYS A 170 3.06 0.24 -9.01
CA LYS A 170 2.97 0.62 -10.43
C LYS A 170 4.24 1.31 -10.91
#